data_ec597b10d0f84cf3d8dd9cbdcde12151
#
_entry.id   ec597b10d0f84cf3d8dd9cbdcde12151
#
_cell.length_a   1.000
_cell.length_b   1.000
_cell.length_c   1.000
_cell.angle_alpha   90.00
_cell.angle_beta   90.00
_cell.angle_gamma   90.00
#
_symmetry.space_group_name_H-M   'P 1'
#
loop_
_entity.id
_entity.type
_entity.pdbx_description
1 polymer ?
#
loop_
_entity_poly.entity_id
_entity_poly.type
_entity_poly.pdbx_seq_one_letter_code
_entity_poly.pdbx_strand_id
1 'polypeptide(L)'
;MAMQASRWSAPSRAIAWVLIASFLTAACATRNVPPIGAGGQPFKPESDEVSLWKQAEKEEETLTKKAKIYDDPLLDEYLGKIADRLLPDEVRAAGGPGLRFGVMSDPTLNAFAMPNGRIYVHSGLLSRLDNEAQLATILGHEMTHVTSRHALRFTRDATNKQILFTVLAVAASIGVAVASGSRQQSGDSIGAAVLSQTANAILGIGLQLAAIAAINGYGRDLEREADQGGMEKLVRAGYDPKEAPKVFQLLQAESKDRGSLETFFFGSHPKLQERIDTTTELVNTRYAAAAAAPDAVKTTEEFGLRMRTVVRENALLDIRAGRFKLAQAQLDRVAAITPKDPTLHLYYGDLYRLQSQRARSVADKDDFAKNALEHYELSAGLDPTFPDPFRQLGFLYYQQKDAERARDAFKKYLALKPDALDAKRIREYLVELER
;
A
#
# COMPACT_ATOMS: atom_id res chain seq x y z
N MET A 1 13.88 57.64 43.16
CA MET A 1 14.81 56.78 42.37
C MET A 1 14.16 56.37 41.07
N ALA A 2 14.54 57.00 39.99
CA ALA A 2 13.94 56.74 38.67
C ALA A 2 14.67 55.57 37.99
N MET A 3 13.96 54.51 37.64
CA MET A 3 14.48 53.40 36.84
C MET A 3 14.71 53.87 35.36
N GLN A 4 15.99 53.96 34.99
CA GLN A 4 16.37 54.15 33.59
C GLN A 4 16.09 52.84 32.79
N ALA A 5 15.10 52.86 31.97
CA ALA A 5 14.88 51.83 30.94
C ALA A 5 15.98 51.91 29.88
N SER A 6 16.82 50.91 29.73
CA SER A 6 17.85 50.84 28.69
C SER A 6 17.13 50.73 27.31
N ARG A 7 17.19 51.86 26.54
CA ARG A 7 16.71 51.87 25.15
C ARG A 7 17.74 51.18 24.25
N TRP A 8 17.34 50.12 23.60
CA TRP A 8 18.11 49.58 22.47
C TRP A 8 18.33 50.66 21.41
N SER A 9 19.54 50.78 20.91
CA SER A 9 19.84 51.73 19.86
C SER A 9 19.05 51.39 18.58
N ALA A 10 18.56 52.38 17.88
CA ALA A 10 17.77 52.25 16.66
C ALA A 10 18.37 51.26 15.60
N PRO A 11 19.73 51.19 15.40
CA PRO A 11 20.33 50.25 14.45
C PRO A 11 20.19 48.77 14.84
N SER A 12 20.24 48.40 16.12
CA SER A 12 20.09 47.01 16.54
C SER A 12 18.66 46.48 16.36
N ARG A 13 17.67 47.33 16.50
CA ARG A 13 16.26 47.00 16.20
C ARG A 13 16.04 46.85 14.68
N ALA A 14 16.63 47.71 13.87
CA ALA A 14 16.52 47.62 12.40
C ALA A 14 17.18 46.35 11.86
N ILE A 15 18.35 45.96 12.38
CA ILE A 15 19.04 44.72 12.01
C ILE A 15 18.20 43.50 12.38
N ALA A 16 17.60 43.45 13.57
CA ALA A 16 16.72 42.37 13.99
C ALA A 16 15.48 42.26 13.10
N TRP A 17 14.86 43.37 12.72
CA TRP A 17 13.72 43.36 11.82
C TRP A 17 14.09 42.97 10.38
N VAL A 18 15.26 43.37 9.87
CA VAL A 18 15.77 42.97 8.55
C VAL A 18 16.08 41.46 8.54
N LEU A 19 16.69 40.93 9.59
CA LEU A 19 16.94 39.49 9.71
C LEU A 19 15.63 38.71 9.79
N ILE A 20 14.66 39.13 10.60
CA ILE A 20 13.34 38.50 10.70
C ILE A 20 12.60 38.58 9.35
N ALA A 21 12.63 39.75 8.68
CA ALA A 21 12.00 39.92 7.36
C ALA A 21 12.69 39.09 6.28
N SER A 22 14.01 38.98 6.29
CA SER A 22 14.77 38.11 5.36
C SER A 22 14.51 36.64 5.61
N PHE A 23 14.36 36.21 6.85
CA PHE A 23 13.97 34.84 7.19
C PHE A 23 12.53 34.57 6.82
N LEU A 24 11.60 35.48 7.05
CA LEU A 24 10.19 35.31 6.68
C LEU A 24 10.02 35.27 5.14
N THR A 25 10.78 36.04 4.38
CA THR A 25 10.74 35.95 2.91
C THR A 25 11.41 34.71 2.36
N ALA A 26 12.44 34.17 3.02
CA ALA A 26 13.06 32.90 2.67
C ALA A 26 12.16 31.71 3.05
N ALA A 27 11.44 31.80 4.16
CA ALA A 27 10.49 30.75 4.61
C ALA A 27 9.18 30.73 3.79
N CYS A 28 8.78 31.86 3.21
CA CYS A 28 7.60 31.97 2.34
C CYS A 28 7.86 31.59 0.88
N ALA A 29 9.10 31.44 0.46
CA ALA A 29 9.43 30.86 -0.84
C ALA A 29 9.27 29.35 -0.75
N THR A 30 8.03 28.85 -0.73
CA THR A 30 7.75 27.49 -1.18
C THR A 30 8.33 27.39 -2.58
N ARG A 31 9.55 26.84 -2.72
CA ARG A 31 10.10 26.55 -4.04
C ARG A 31 9.08 25.70 -4.74
N ASN A 32 8.49 26.25 -5.79
CA ASN A 32 7.57 25.53 -6.64
C ASN A 32 8.30 24.29 -7.15
N VAL A 33 7.87 23.11 -6.70
CA VAL A 33 8.43 21.81 -7.14
C VAL A 33 7.58 21.37 -8.33
N PRO A 34 8.03 21.61 -9.56
CA PRO A 34 7.25 21.24 -10.74
C PRO A 34 7.18 19.71 -10.86
N PRO A 35 6.09 19.15 -11.39
CA PRO A 35 6.01 17.75 -11.76
C PRO A 35 7.11 17.36 -12.76
N ILE A 36 7.45 16.09 -12.81
CA ILE A 36 8.38 15.54 -13.80
C ILE A 36 7.77 15.70 -15.19
N GLY A 37 8.57 16.20 -16.15
CA GLY A 37 8.12 16.48 -17.52
C GLY A 37 7.50 17.87 -17.70
N ALA A 38 7.27 18.63 -16.64
CA ALA A 38 6.77 19.98 -16.75
C ALA A 38 7.75 20.87 -17.55
N GLY A 39 7.23 21.56 -18.57
CA GLY A 39 8.02 22.44 -19.45
C GLY A 39 8.93 21.72 -20.44
N GLY A 40 8.79 20.39 -20.63
CA GLY A 40 9.51 19.60 -21.64
C GLY A 40 11.02 19.48 -21.41
N GLN A 41 11.50 19.81 -20.21
CA GLN A 41 12.94 19.72 -19.87
C GLN A 41 13.28 18.34 -19.30
N PRO A 42 14.51 17.84 -19.52
CA PRO A 42 15.00 16.64 -18.86
C PRO A 42 14.93 16.80 -17.34
N PHE A 43 14.45 15.76 -16.66
CA PHE A 43 14.35 15.75 -15.21
C PHE A 43 15.74 15.71 -14.58
N LYS A 44 15.95 16.58 -13.59
CA LYS A 44 17.15 16.58 -12.75
C LYS A 44 16.73 16.64 -11.29
N PRO A 45 17.03 15.59 -10.50
CA PRO A 45 16.68 15.57 -9.08
C PRO A 45 17.49 16.64 -8.32
N GLU A 46 16.86 17.26 -7.33
CA GLU A 46 17.53 18.14 -6.40
C GLU A 46 18.24 17.34 -5.28
N SER A 47 19.20 17.96 -4.58
CA SER A 47 20.05 17.26 -3.59
C SER A 47 19.26 16.61 -2.44
N ASP A 48 18.22 17.28 -1.96
CA ASP A 48 17.32 16.77 -0.92
C ASP A 48 16.43 15.63 -1.45
N GLU A 49 16.03 15.66 -2.72
CA GLU A 49 15.31 14.58 -3.38
C GLU A 49 16.17 13.32 -3.55
N VAL A 50 17.44 13.48 -3.94
CA VAL A 50 18.40 12.36 -3.97
C VAL A 50 18.56 11.72 -2.58
N SER A 51 18.56 12.55 -1.53
CA SER A 51 18.61 12.06 -0.15
C SER A 51 17.36 11.28 0.25
N LEU A 52 16.18 11.75 -0.19
CA LEU A 52 14.91 11.03 -0.02
C LEU A 52 14.92 9.67 -0.72
N TRP A 53 15.46 9.59 -1.93
CA TRP A 53 15.55 8.33 -2.67
C TRP A 53 16.44 7.30 -1.98
N LYS A 54 17.61 7.75 -1.50
CA LYS A 54 18.52 6.88 -0.73
C LYS A 54 17.90 6.39 0.58
N GLN A 55 17.10 7.23 1.23
CA GLN A 55 16.37 6.81 2.42
C GLN A 55 15.28 5.80 2.07
N ALA A 56 14.51 6.04 1.00
CA ALA A 56 13.50 5.13 0.50
C ALA A 56 14.09 3.74 0.16
N GLU A 57 15.28 3.66 -0.43
CA GLU A 57 15.99 2.39 -0.68
C GLU A 57 16.28 1.61 0.61
N LYS A 58 16.75 2.27 1.66
CA LYS A 58 17.01 1.62 2.97
C LYS A 58 15.72 1.13 3.63
N GLU A 59 14.65 1.90 3.49
CA GLU A 59 13.35 1.53 4.03
C GLU A 59 12.73 0.38 3.25
N GLU A 60 12.90 0.35 1.92
CA GLU A 60 12.52 -0.75 1.06
C GLU A 60 13.22 -2.06 1.46
N GLU A 61 14.55 -2.01 1.73
CA GLU A 61 15.28 -3.17 2.26
C GLU A 61 14.71 -3.67 3.59
N THR A 62 14.34 -2.75 4.47
CA THR A 62 13.77 -3.10 5.77
C THR A 62 12.37 -3.69 5.62
N LEU A 63 11.56 -3.09 4.74
CA LEU A 63 10.21 -3.52 4.44
C LEU A 63 10.22 -4.94 3.84
N THR A 64 11.06 -5.19 2.84
CA THR A 64 11.14 -6.48 2.14
C THR A 64 11.69 -7.61 3.02
N LYS A 65 12.47 -7.29 4.05
CA LYS A 65 12.91 -8.27 5.05
C LYS A 65 11.79 -8.65 6.04
N LYS A 66 10.84 -7.76 6.30
CA LYS A 66 9.75 -7.95 7.28
C LYS A 66 8.44 -8.40 6.63
N ALA A 67 8.14 -7.88 5.46
CA ALA A 67 6.93 -8.17 4.73
C ALA A 67 7.14 -9.35 3.77
N LYS A 68 6.10 -10.15 3.58
CA LYS A 68 6.12 -11.22 2.59
C LYS A 68 5.84 -10.61 1.21
N ILE A 69 6.85 -10.55 0.37
CA ILE A 69 6.69 -10.19 -1.05
C ILE A 69 6.04 -11.36 -1.78
N TYR A 70 5.07 -11.06 -2.62
CA TYR A 70 4.47 -12.02 -3.53
C TYR A 70 5.33 -12.06 -4.80
N ASP A 71 6.00 -13.18 -5.00
CA ASP A 71 6.93 -13.38 -6.12
C ASP A 71 6.17 -14.00 -7.30
N ASP A 72 5.81 -13.16 -8.27
CA ASP A 72 5.19 -13.57 -9.54
C ASP A 72 5.68 -12.64 -10.66
N PRO A 73 6.76 -13.02 -11.37
CA PRO A 73 7.34 -12.18 -12.42
C PRO A 73 6.36 -11.83 -13.54
N LEU A 74 5.37 -12.69 -13.82
CA LEU A 74 4.35 -12.43 -14.84
C LEU A 74 3.34 -11.38 -14.39
N LEU A 75 3.04 -11.34 -13.09
CA LEU A 75 2.19 -10.29 -12.52
C LEU A 75 2.96 -8.96 -12.47
N ASP A 76 4.23 -8.97 -12.06
CA ASP A 76 5.06 -7.77 -12.02
C ASP A 76 5.23 -7.17 -13.43
N GLU A 77 5.48 -8.01 -14.45
CA GLU A 77 5.53 -7.58 -15.85
C GLU A 77 4.19 -6.96 -16.31
N TYR A 78 3.08 -7.58 -15.91
CA TYR A 78 1.74 -7.08 -16.25
C TYR A 78 1.44 -5.74 -15.62
N LEU A 79 1.78 -5.53 -14.33
CA LEU A 79 1.66 -4.23 -13.68
C LEU A 79 2.52 -3.18 -14.39
N GLY A 80 3.74 -3.55 -14.82
CA GLY A 80 4.62 -2.71 -15.62
C GLY A 80 4.00 -2.30 -16.95
N LYS A 81 3.37 -3.22 -17.68
CA LYS A 81 2.68 -2.92 -18.96
C LYS A 81 1.53 -1.92 -18.78
N ILE A 82 0.72 -2.09 -17.73
CA ILE A 82 -0.35 -1.13 -17.43
C ILE A 82 0.25 0.24 -17.10
N ALA A 83 1.30 0.28 -16.28
CA ALA A 83 1.97 1.52 -15.92
C ALA A 83 2.59 2.22 -17.12
N ASP A 84 3.21 1.48 -18.02
CA ASP A 84 3.77 2.02 -19.27
C ASP A 84 2.69 2.65 -20.16
N ARG A 85 1.50 2.07 -20.20
CA ARG A 85 0.35 2.63 -20.89
C ARG A 85 -0.19 3.89 -20.23
N LEU A 86 -0.12 3.95 -18.91
CA LEU A 86 -0.55 5.11 -18.11
C LEU A 86 0.46 6.26 -18.11
N LEU A 87 1.75 5.98 -18.36
CA LEU A 87 2.82 6.98 -18.25
C LEU A 87 2.76 7.97 -19.42
N PRO A 88 2.55 9.29 -19.16
CA PRO A 88 2.55 10.30 -20.20
C PRO A 88 3.90 10.39 -20.94
N ASP A 89 3.86 10.64 -22.25
CA ASP A 89 5.06 10.71 -23.08
C ASP A 89 6.03 11.80 -22.62
N GLU A 90 5.53 12.93 -22.16
CA GLU A 90 6.32 14.02 -21.60
C GLU A 90 7.07 13.62 -20.33
N VAL A 91 6.48 12.79 -19.49
CA VAL A 91 7.15 12.25 -18.28
C VAL A 91 8.19 11.20 -18.69
N ARG A 92 7.87 10.35 -19.66
CA ARG A 92 8.80 9.35 -20.21
C ARG A 92 10.03 10.02 -20.83
N ALA A 93 9.81 11.06 -21.63
CA ALA A 93 10.88 11.81 -22.29
C ALA A 93 11.76 12.60 -21.31
N ALA A 94 11.17 13.13 -20.26
CA ALA A 94 11.93 13.87 -19.24
C ALA A 94 12.85 12.94 -18.42
N GLY A 95 12.53 11.67 -18.31
CA GLY A 95 13.19 10.76 -17.41
C GLY A 95 12.67 10.92 -15.97
N GLY A 96 13.31 10.28 -15.02
CA GLY A 96 12.91 10.33 -13.62
C GLY A 96 13.31 9.08 -12.88
N PRO A 97 12.83 8.86 -11.64
CA PRO A 97 13.00 7.58 -11.00
C PRO A 97 12.26 6.52 -11.82
N GLY A 98 12.94 5.44 -12.19
CA GLY A 98 12.31 4.33 -12.88
C GLY A 98 11.18 3.74 -12.04
N LEU A 99 9.97 3.67 -12.61
CA LEU A 99 8.84 3.07 -11.92
C LEU A 99 9.02 1.56 -11.82
N ARG A 100 8.88 1.02 -10.63
CA ARG A 100 9.04 -0.41 -10.33
C ARG A 100 7.88 -0.85 -9.46
N PHE A 101 7.30 -1.99 -9.79
CA PHE A 101 6.12 -2.51 -9.12
C PHE A 101 6.48 -3.75 -8.30
N GLY A 102 5.71 -4.01 -7.27
CA GLY A 102 5.78 -5.22 -6.48
C GLY A 102 4.48 -5.45 -5.73
N VAL A 103 4.21 -6.70 -5.44
CA VAL A 103 3.01 -7.10 -4.72
C VAL A 103 3.41 -7.59 -3.33
N MET A 104 2.69 -7.11 -2.31
CA MET A 104 2.84 -7.60 -0.94
C MET A 104 1.76 -8.65 -0.65
N SER A 105 2.17 -9.80 -0.13
CA SER A 105 1.24 -10.85 0.33
C SER A 105 0.60 -10.44 1.65
N ASP A 106 -0.32 -9.50 1.59
CA ASP A 106 -1.01 -8.89 2.72
C ASP A 106 -2.49 -8.71 2.38
N PRO A 107 -3.44 -9.22 3.19
CA PRO A 107 -4.86 -9.16 2.88
C PRO A 107 -5.49 -7.80 3.17
N THR A 108 -4.74 -6.81 3.60
CA THR A 108 -5.23 -5.44 3.78
C THR A 108 -5.41 -4.73 2.44
N LEU A 109 -6.27 -3.71 2.43
CA LEU A 109 -6.55 -2.91 1.23
C LEU A 109 -5.59 -1.73 1.21
N ASN A 110 -4.44 -1.89 0.56
CA ASN A 110 -3.45 -0.82 0.47
C ASN A 110 -2.66 -0.85 -0.84
N ALA A 111 -2.22 0.33 -1.26
CA ALA A 111 -1.15 0.56 -2.21
C ALA A 111 -0.38 1.81 -1.75
N PHE A 112 0.88 1.92 -2.11
CA PHE A 112 1.66 3.11 -1.81
C PHE A 112 2.87 3.25 -2.73
N ALA A 113 3.23 4.49 -3.03
CA ALA A 113 4.39 4.86 -3.81
C ALA A 113 5.51 5.38 -2.91
N MET A 114 6.71 4.87 -3.09
CA MET A 114 7.92 5.37 -2.44
C MET A 114 8.58 6.48 -3.30
N PRO A 115 9.31 7.42 -2.69
CA PRO A 115 9.93 8.53 -3.41
C PRO A 115 10.88 8.12 -4.56
N ASN A 116 11.50 6.95 -4.46
CA ASN A 116 12.42 6.38 -5.46
C ASN A 116 11.72 5.70 -6.65
N GLY A 117 10.40 5.85 -6.78
CA GLY A 117 9.60 5.27 -7.87
C GLY A 117 9.16 3.82 -7.65
N ARG A 118 9.43 3.22 -6.49
CA ARG A 118 8.91 1.91 -6.13
C ARG A 118 7.44 2.03 -5.70
N ILE A 119 6.57 1.21 -6.28
CA ILE A 119 5.14 1.16 -5.97
C ILE A 119 4.80 -0.25 -5.52
N TYR A 120 4.18 -0.35 -4.35
CA TYR A 120 3.68 -1.61 -3.80
C TYR A 120 2.17 -1.64 -3.80
N VAL A 121 1.60 -2.80 -4.16
CA VAL A 121 0.17 -3.06 -4.06
C VAL A 121 -0.04 -4.30 -3.20
N HIS A 122 -0.95 -4.25 -2.25
CA HIS A 122 -1.26 -5.40 -1.41
C HIS A 122 -2.16 -6.39 -2.15
N SER A 123 -1.94 -7.69 -1.92
CA SER A 123 -2.77 -8.75 -2.50
C SER A 123 -4.25 -8.60 -2.13
N GLY A 124 -4.54 -8.07 -0.93
CA GLY A 124 -5.89 -7.75 -0.49
C GLY A 124 -6.58 -6.74 -1.40
N LEU A 125 -5.91 -5.66 -1.78
CA LEU A 125 -6.47 -4.68 -2.71
C LEU A 125 -6.65 -5.29 -4.10
N LEU A 126 -5.62 -5.94 -4.66
CA LEU A 126 -5.70 -6.61 -5.96
C LEU A 126 -6.87 -7.59 -6.04
N SER A 127 -7.10 -8.36 -4.97
CA SER A 127 -8.17 -9.36 -4.93
C SER A 127 -9.58 -8.77 -4.90
N ARG A 128 -9.73 -7.47 -4.69
CA ARG A 128 -11.04 -6.76 -4.67
C ARG A 128 -11.36 -6.07 -5.99
N LEU A 129 -10.35 -5.77 -6.80
CA LEU A 129 -10.58 -5.09 -8.08
C LEU A 129 -11.29 -6.01 -9.07
N ASP A 130 -12.34 -5.51 -9.72
CA ASP A 130 -13.18 -6.28 -10.64
C ASP A 130 -12.63 -6.32 -12.05
N ASN A 131 -11.80 -5.32 -12.45
CA ASN A 131 -11.37 -5.14 -13.82
C ASN A 131 -10.06 -4.33 -13.91
N GLU A 132 -9.48 -4.32 -15.12
CA GLU A 132 -8.20 -3.66 -15.39
C GLU A 132 -8.27 -2.14 -15.21
N ALA A 133 -9.38 -1.48 -15.56
CA ALA A 133 -9.52 -0.03 -15.38
C ALA A 133 -9.50 0.38 -13.90
N GLN A 134 -10.04 -0.46 -13.00
CA GLN A 134 -9.92 -0.25 -11.56
C GLN A 134 -8.46 -0.38 -11.09
N LEU A 135 -7.73 -1.37 -11.60
CA LEU A 135 -6.30 -1.51 -11.32
C LEU A 135 -5.52 -0.31 -11.87
N ALA A 136 -5.79 0.09 -13.11
CA ALA A 136 -5.19 1.28 -13.73
C ALA A 136 -5.48 2.56 -12.95
N THR A 137 -6.65 2.68 -12.31
CA THR A 137 -6.99 3.81 -11.42
C THR A 137 -6.04 3.88 -10.23
N ILE A 138 -5.83 2.76 -9.54
CA ILE A 138 -4.89 2.69 -8.39
C ILE A 138 -3.47 3.00 -8.84
N LEU A 139 -2.99 2.34 -9.91
CA LEU A 139 -1.63 2.58 -10.41
C LEU A 139 -1.43 4.02 -10.87
N GLY A 140 -2.41 4.61 -11.55
CA GLY A 140 -2.38 6.01 -11.99
C GLY A 140 -2.30 7.01 -10.83
N HIS A 141 -3.01 6.73 -9.74
CA HIS A 141 -2.96 7.50 -8.51
C HIS A 141 -1.56 7.43 -7.87
N GLU A 142 -1.02 6.23 -7.66
CA GLU A 142 0.30 6.03 -7.07
C GLU A 142 1.42 6.62 -7.95
N MET A 143 1.33 6.42 -9.27
CA MET A 143 2.25 7.02 -10.22
C MET A 143 2.22 8.55 -10.16
N THR A 144 1.06 9.15 -9.88
CA THR A 144 0.95 10.61 -9.74
C THR A 144 1.69 11.10 -8.50
N HIS A 145 1.67 10.37 -7.38
CA HIS A 145 2.49 10.71 -6.23
C HIS A 145 3.98 10.80 -6.58
N VAL A 146 4.49 9.89 -7.41
CA VAL A 146 5.88 9.91 -7.88
C VAL A 146 6.11 11.06 -8.87
N THR A 147 5.29 11.12 -9.93
CA THR A 147 5.51 12.08 -11.03
C THR A 147 5.26 13.54 -10.64
N SER A 148 4.36 13.79 -9.68
CA SER A 148 4.14 15.12 -9.08
C SER A 148 5.07 15.40 -7.89
N ARG A 149 5.99 14.50 -7.58
CA ARG A 149 7.03 14.66 -6.54
C ARG A 149 6.44 14.96 -5.15
N HIS A 150 5.31 14.31 -4.81
CA HIS A 150 4.55 14.60 -3.59
C HIS A 150 5.36 14.39 -2.31
N ALA A 151 6.23 13.37 -2.25
CA ALA A 151 7.10 13.12 -1.11
C ALA A 151 8.05 14.30 -0.84
N LEU A 152 8.64 14.86 -1.88
CA LEU A 152 9.52 16.03 -1.76
C LEU A 152 8.76 17.28 -1.31
N ARG A 153 7.58 17.52 -1.90
CA ARG A 153 6.71 18.66 -1.54
C ARG A 153 6.25 18.56 -0.09
N PHE A 154 5.81 17.38 0.33
CA PHE A 154 5.39 17.11 1.71
C PHE A 154 6.53 17.33 2.72
N THR A 155 7.72 16.81 2.41
CA THR A 155 8.90 16.95 3.27
C THR A 155 9.31 18.41 3.41
N ARG A 156 9.32 19.18 2.32
CA ARG A 156 9.65 20.60 2.35
C ARG A 156 8.63 21.41 3.13
N ASP A 157 7.33 21.12 2.96
CA ASP A 157 6.27 21.81 3.71
C ASP A 157 6.37 21.50 5.22
N ALA A 158 6.58 20.25 5.59
CA ALA A 158 6.77 19.86 6.99
C ALA A 158 8.02 20.50 7.59
N THR A 159 9.13 20.53 6.86
CA THR A 159 10.38 21.15 7.29
C THR A 159 10.22 22.67 7.46
N ASN A 160 9.55 23.33 6.53
CA ASN A 160 9.29 24.77 6.61
C ASN A 160 8.43 25.13 7.82
N LYS A 161 7.38 24.33 8.09
CA LYS A 161 6.55 24.50 9.30
C LYS A 161 7.36 24.30 10.58
N GLN A 162 8.20 23.26 10.65
CA GLN A 162 9.06 22.98 11.78
C GLN A 162 10.08 24.11 12.03
N ILE A 163 10.71 24.63 10.95
CA ILE A 163 11.61 25.77 11.03
C ILE A 163 10.87 26.99 11.59
N LEU A 164 9.68 27.29 11.06
CA LEU A 164 8.86 28.41 11.52
C LEU A 164 8.53 28.29 13.01
N PHE A 165 8.07 27.12 13.47
CA PHE A 165 7.81 26.90 14.89
C PHE A 165 9.05 27.05 15.74
N THR A 166 10.20 26.55 15.27
CA THR A 166 11.48 26.68 15.99
C THR A 166 11.92 28.13 16.10
N VAL A 167 11.83 28.90 15.01
CA VAL A 167 12.15 30.32 14.98
C VAL A 167 11.25 31.10 15.95
N LEU A 168 9.95 30.83 15.93
CA LEU A 168 9.00 31.46 16.86
C LEU A 168 9.29 31.10 18.34
N ALA A 169 9.63 29.84 18.61
CA ALA A 169 10.01 29.41 19.96
C ALA A 169 11.29 30.07 20.44
N VAL A 170 12.31 30.17 19.59
CA VAL A 170 13.57 30.87 19.88
C VAL A 170 13.31 32.35 20.10
N ALA A 171 12.52 33.01 19.25
CA ALA A 171 12.17 34.42 19.42
C ALA A 171 11.40 34.67 20.73
N ALA A 172 10.47 33.77 21.09
CA ALA A 172 9.76 33.85 22.35
C ALA A 172 10.69 33.65 23.56
N SER A 173 11.65 32.72 23.50
CA SER A 173 12.62 32.49 24.55
C SER A 173 13.57 33.67 24.77
N ILE A 174 14.01 34.34 23.70
CA ILE A 174 14.81 35.57 23.75
C ILE A 174 13.96 36.69 24.36
N GLY A 175 12.71 36.84 23.98
CA GLY A 175 11.80 37.84 24.53
C GLY A 175 11.59 37.65 26.04
N VAL A 176 11.47 36.43 26.52
CA VAL A 176 11.37 36.09 27.94
C VAL A 176 12.70 36.38 28.69
N ALA A 177 13.86 36.04 28.12
CA ALA A 177 15.17 36.30 28.68
C ALA A 177 15.45 37.81 28.84
N VAL A 178 15.05 38.61 27.86
CA VAL A 178 15.16 40.08 27.90
C VAL A 178 14.20 40.65 28.97
N ALA A 179 13.02 40.14 29.11
CA ALA A 179 12.04 40.56 30.11
C ALA A 179 12.46 40.19 31.55
N SER A 180 13.17 39.06 31.75
CA SER A 180 13.65 38.60 33.05
C SER A 180 14.96 39.18 33.52
N GLY A 181 15.64 40.03 32.72
CA GLY A 181 16.80 40.79 33.16
C GLY A 181 18.09 39.99 33.39
N SER A 182 18.19 38.76 32.93
CA SER A 182 19.40 37.94 33.07
C SER A 182 20.48 38.35 32.05
N ARG A 183 21.50 39.06 32.50
CA ARG A 183 22.74 39.27 31.78
C ARG A 183 23.61 38.03 31.90
N GLN A 184 23.68 37.21 30.85
CA GLN A 184 24.73 36.20 30.73
C GLN A 184 25.41 36.34 29.37
N GLN A 185 26.69 36.69 29.46
CA GLN A 185 27.59 36.98 28.35
C GLN A 185 28.14 35.69 27.81
N SER A 186 27.44 35.07 26.81
CA SER A 186 27.96 34.00 25.93
C SER A 186 26.97 33.66 24.80
N GLY A 187 26.49 34.71 24.07
CA GLY A 187 25.39 34.56 23.11
C GLY A 187 25.74 33.86 21.79
N ASP A 188 26.99 33.90 21.32
CA ASP A 188 27.27 33.53 19.93
C ASP A 188 27.56 32.05 19.71
N SER A 189 28.13 31.34 20.67
CA SER A 189 28.45 29.90 20.51
C SER A 189 27.25 28.98 20.80
N ILE A 190 26.37 29.37 21.73
CA ILE A 190 25.17 28.61 22.06
C ILE A 190 24.14 28.71 20.94
N GLY A 191 23.98 29.89 20.34
CA GLY A 191 23.08 30.10 19.21
C GLY A 191 23.47 29.27 17.99
N ALA A 192 24.76 29.23 17.64
CA ALA A 192 25.27 28.45 16.52
C ALA A 192 25.15 26.93 16.75
N ALA A 193 25.44 26.45 17.98
CA ALA A 193 25.32 25.04 18.33
C ALA A 193 23.85 24.59 18.35
N VAL A 194 22.94 25.38 18.90
CA VAL A 194 21.49 25.07 18.88
C VAL A 194 20.95 25.08 17.45
N LEU A 195 21.35 26.04 16.60
CA LEU A 195 20.95 26.07 15.19
C LEU A 195 21.46 24.87 14.39
N SER A 196 22.72 24.43 14.60
CA SER A 196 23.28 23.27 13.90
C SER A 196 22.65 21.95 14.35
N GLN A 197 22.42 21.74 15.65
CA GLN A 197 21.73 20.57 16.18
C GLN A 197 20.26 20.52 15.74
N THR A 198 19.59 21.68 15.73
CA THR A 198 18.21 21.80 15.29
C THR A 198 18.08 21.54 13.78
N ALA A 199 19.01 22.03 12.97
CA ALA A 199 19.02 21.78 11.51
C ALA A 199 19.20 20.29 11.20
N ASN A 200 20.12 19.60 11.89
CA ASN A 200 20.32 18.16 11.72
C ASN A 200 19.12 17.32 12.21
N ALA A 201 18.49 17.73 13.31
CA ALA A 201 17.27 17.08 13.79
C ALA A 201 16.09 17.28 12.84
N ILE A 202 15.94 18.49 12.28
CA ILE A 202 14.88 18.81 11.31
C ILE A 202 15.05 18.00 10.01
N LEU A 203 16.28 17.86 9.50
CA LEU A 203 16.57 17.03 8.33
C LEU A 203 16.25 15.55 8.60
N GLY A 204 16.63 15.04 9.76
CA GLY A 204 16.30 13.66 10.17
C GLY A 204 14.79 13.40 10.28
N ILE A 205 14.05 14.33 10.86
CA ILE A 205 12.58 14.27 10.96
C ILE A 205 11.94 14.36 9.57
N GLY A 206 12.44 15.24 8.70
CA GLY A 206 11.91 15.40 7.33
C GLY A 206 12.00 14.11 6.50
N LEU A 207 13.10 13.36 6.63
CA LEU A 207 13.29 12.09 5.94
C LEU A 207 12.35 10.99 6.48
N GLN A 208 12.15 10.91 7.80
CA GLN A 208 11.18 9.99 8.40
C GLN A 208 9.74 10.33 8.01
N LEU A 209 9.41 11.63 7.92
CA LEU A 209 8.06 12.07 7.53
C LEU A 209 7.72 11.71 6.08
N ALA A 210 8.68 11.70 5.16
CA ALA A 210 8.44 11.29 3.77
C ALA A 210 8.04 9.83 3.66
N ALA A 211 8.71 8.96 4.42
CA ALA A 211 8.35 7.54 4.49
C ALA A 211 6.99 7.32 5.16
N ILE A 212 6.72 8.05 6.24
CA ILE A 212 5.41 8.01 6.91
C ILE A 212 4.31 8.49 5.96
N ALA A 213 4.55 9.54 5.17
CA ALA A 213 3.59 10.04 4.20
C ALA A 213 3.36 9.05 3.05
N ALA A 214 4.40 8.39 2.56
CA ALA A 214 4.27 7.34 1.54
C ALA A 214 3.43 6.15 2.05
N ILE A 215 3.56 5.79 3.32
CA ILE A 215 2.85 4.65 3.92
C ILE A 215 1.48 5.05 4.49
N ASN A 216 1.36 6.28 5.07
CA ASN A 216 0.17 6.74 5.80
C ASN A 216 -0.58 7.88 5.09
N GLY A 217 -0.13 8.28 3.90
CA GLY A 217 -0.74 9.27 3.03
C GLY A 217 -0.26 10.70 3.17
N TYR A 218 -0.53 11.42 2.13
CA TYR A 218 -0.21 12.84 1.96
C TYR A 218 -1.37 13.73 2.43
N GLY A 219 -1.16 15.03 2.51
CA GLY A 219 -2.24 15.97 2.85
C GLY A 219 -3.32 16.02 1.75
N ARG A 220 -4.52 16.49 2.13
CA ARG A 220 -5.73 16.52 1.29
C ARG A 220 -5.51 17.06 -0.13
N ASP A 221 -4.70 18.10 -0.28
CA ASP A 221 -4.49 18.74 -1.58
C ASP A 221 -3.63 17.89 -2.50
N LEU A 222 -2.64 17.16 -1.95
CA LEU A 222 -1.81 16.23 -2.70
C LEU A 222 -2.59 14.96 -3.09
N GLU A 223 -3.51 14.50 -2.24
CA GLU A 223 -4.42 13.39 -2.58
C GLU A 223 -5.38 13.77 -3.72
N ARG A 224 -5.94 14.98 -3.67
CA ARG A 224 -6.80 15.49 -4.75
C ARG A 224 -6.04 15.64 -6.07
N GLU A 225 -4.77 16.11 -6.02
CA GLU A 225 -3.90 16.17 -7.18
C GLU A 225 -3.59 14.76 -7.71
N ALA A 226 -3.37 13.78 -6.82
CA ALA A 226 -3.13 12.39 -7.21
C ALA A 226 -4.36 11.76 -7.88
N ASP A 227 -5.57 12.03 -7.38
CA ASP A 227 -6.82 11.58 -8.01
C ASP A 227 -7.00 12.20 -9.40
N GLN A 228 -6.81 13.52 -9.53
CA GLN A 228 -6.95 14.20 -10.82
C GLN A 228 -5.90 13.74 -11.84
N GLY A 229 -4.64 13.63 -11.43
CA GLY A 229 -3.55 13.15 -12.28
C GLY A 229 -3.69 11.68 -12.63
N GLY A 230 -4.20 10.87 -11.71
CA GLY A 230 -4.56 9.47 -11.95
C GLY A 230 -5.66 9.32 -12.99
N MET A 231 -6.75 10.10 -12.85
CA MET A 231 -7.85 10.16 -13.83
C MET A 231 -7.38 10.62 -15.22
N GLU A 232 -6.49 11.60 -15.29
CA GLU A 232 -5.93 12.05 -16.56
C GLU A 232 -5.13 10.94 -17.25
N LYS A 233 -4.26 10.23 -16.51
CA LYS A 233 -3.51 9.08 -17.02
C LYS A 233 -4.44 7.97 -17.49
N LEU A 234 -5.47 7.65 -16.69
CA LEU A 234 -6.48 6.64 -17.00
C LEU A 234 -7.16 6.90 -18.36
N VAL A 235 -7.66 8.13 -18.56
CA VAL A 235 -8.35 8.54 -19.79
C VAL A 235 -7.41 8.59 -20.99
N ARG A 236 -6.20 9.12 -20.84
CA ARG A 236 -5.17 9.14 -21.90
C ARG A 236 -4.78 7.73 -22.35
N ALA A 237 -4.76 6.80 -21.43
CA ALA A 237 -4.51 5.39 -21.72
C ALA A 237 -5.72 4.67 -22.33
N GLY A 238 -6.85 5.34 -22.53
CA GLY A 238 -8.06 4.78 -23.14
C GLY A 238 -8.89 3.88 -22.23
N TYR A 239 -8.69 3.94 -20.92
CA TYR A 239 -9.52 3.21 -19.96
C TYR A 239 -10.85 3.93 -19.68
N ASP A 240 -11.88 3.16 -19.28
CA ASP A 240 -13.19 3.70 -18.90
C ASP A 240 -13.10 4.47 -17.58
N PRO A 241 -13.25 5.81 -17.59
CA PRO A 241 -13.13 6.61 -16.37
C PRO A 241 -14.25 6.35 -15.34
N LYS A 242 -15.37 5.73 -15.74
CA LYS A 242 -16.46 5.35 -14.82
C LYS A 242 -16.04 4.32 -13.78
N GLU A 243 -14.92 3.63 -14.00
CA GLU A 243 -14.42 2.64 -13.05
C GLU A 243 -13.67 3.27 -11.86
N ALA A 244 -13.15 4.49 -12.00
CA ALA A 244 -12.41 5.16 -10.93
C ALA A 244 -13.25 5.43 -9.65
N PRO A 245 -14.44 6.07 -9.70
CA PRO A 245 -15.25 6.24 -8.49
C PRO A 245 -15.68 4.91 -7.87
N LYS A 246 -15.82 3.83 -8.66
CA LYS A 246 -16.20 2.51 -8.14
C LYS A 246 -15.11 1.90 -7.26
N VAL A 247 -13.84 2.16 -7.54
CA VAL A 247 -12.73 1.75 -6.66
C VAL A 247 -12.92 2.34 -5.27
N PHE A 248 -13.19 3.64 -5.16
CA PHE A 248 -13.38 4.30 -3.87
C PHE A 248 -14.67 3.86 -3.18
N GLN A 249 -15.74 3.57 -3.94
CA GLN A 249 -16.98 2.99 -3.41
C GLN A 249 -16.73 1.59 -2.82
N LEU A 250 -15.97 0.75 -3.52
CA LEU A 250 -15.56 -0.57 -3.06
C LEU A 250 -14.77 -0.48 -1.75
N LEU A 251 -13.76 0.40 -1.70
CA LEU A 251 -12.96 0.65 -0.52
C LEU A 251 -13.84 1.16 0.65
N GLN A 252 -14.80 2.04 0.38
CA GLN A 252 -15.73 2.56 1.39
C GLN A 252 -16.65 1.47 1.94
N ALA A 253 -17.17 0.59 1.08
CA ALA A 253 -18.03 -0.52 1.51
C ALA A 253 -17.27 -1.48 2.44
N GLU A 254 -16.06 -1.88 2.06
CA GLU A 254 -15.20 -2.76 2.87
C GLU A 254 -14.81 -2.13 4.22
N SER A 255 -14.70 -0.79 4.30
CA SER A 255 -14.37 -0.09 5.54
C SER A 255 -15.45 -0.17 6.60
N LYS A 256 -16.71 -0.23 6.19
CA LYS A 256 -17.84 -0.32 7.12
C LYS A 256 -17.95 -1.68 7.78
N ASP A 257 -17.48 -2.73 7.11
CA ASP A 257 -17.54 -4.11 7.59
C ASP A 257 -16.33 -4.49 8.47
N ARG A 258 -15.26 -3.71 8.42
CA ARG A 258 -14.02 -3.94 9.18
C ARG A 258 -13.87 -2.91 10.28
N GLY A 259 -13.61 -3.36 11.51
CA GLY A 259 -13.28 -2.47 12.62
C GLY A 259 -12.06 -1.60 12.31
N SER A 260 -11.96 -0.45 12.99
CA SER A 260 -11.00 0.64 12.75
C SER A 260 -9.51 0.28 12.69
N LEU A 261 -9.11 -0.94 13.06
CA LEU A 261 -7.72 -1.40 13.09
C LEU A 261 -7.24 -2.07 11.79
N GLU A 262 -8.14 -2.47 10.88
CA GLU A 262 -7.77 -3.22 9.65
C GLU A 262 -7.73 -2.36 8.37
N THR A 263 -8.04 -1.08 8.45
CA THR A 263 -8.17 -0.21 7.29
C THR A 263 -6.98 0.72 7.13
N PHE A 264 -5.84 0.15 6.74
CA PHE A 264 -4.59 0.89 6.53
C PHE A 264 -4.72 1.95 5.41
N PHE A 265 -5.45 1.64 4.32
CA PHE A 265 -5.70 2.58 3.21
C PHE A 265 -6.44 3.85 3.66
N PHE A 266 -7.27 3.76 4.69
CA PHE A 266 -7.98 4.93 5.24
C PHE A 266 -7.08 5.86 6.05
N GLY A 267 -6.00 5.32 6.62
CA GLY A 267 -4.96 6.14 7.27
C GLY A 267 -4.08 6.84 6.25
N SER A 268 -3.79 6.15 5.12
CA SER A 268 -2.92 6.66 4.07
C SER A 268 -3.62 7.60 3.08
N HIS A 269 -4.92 7.35 2.77
CA HIS A 269 -5.68 8.11 1.79
C HIS A 269 -7.07 8.49 2.34
N PRO A 270 -7.16 9.46 3.25
CA PRO A 270 -8.39 9.80 3.96
C PRO A 270 -9.47 10.35 3.03
N LYS A 271 -10.75 10.29 3.48
CA LYS A 271 -11.91 10.93 2.87
C LYS A 271 -12.43 10.30 1.58
N LEU A 272 -12.69 9.01 1.62
CA LEU A 272 -13.25 8.27 0.49
C LEU A 272 -14.51 8.92 -0.10
N GLN A 273 -15.41 9.51 0.71
CA GLN A 273 -16.58 10.16 0.17
C GLN A 273 -16.23 11.37 -0.71
N GLU A 274 -15.29 12.21 -0.27
CA GLU A 274 -14.80 13.35 -1.08
C GLU A 274 -14.18 12.85 -2.40
N ARG A 275 -13.43 11.75 -2.38
CA ARG A 275 -12.81 11.13 -3.57
C ARG A 275 -13.85 10.56 -4.53
N ILE A 276 -14.90 9.90 -4.00
CA ILE A 276 -16.05 9.41 -4.79
C ILE A 276 -16.73 10.59 -5.49
N ASP A 277 -17.04 11.66 -4.74
CA ASP A 277 -17.75 12.81 -5.26
C ASP A 277 -16.91 13.53 -6.34
N THR A 278 -15.65 13.80 -6.06
CA THR A 278 -14.72 14.47 -6.99
C THR A 278 -14.50 13.67 -8.27
N THR A 279 -14.23 12.36 -8.16
CA THR A 279 -14.02 11.53 -9.35
C THR A 279 -15.30 11.34 -10.14
N THR A 280 -16.46 11.25 -9.49
CA THR A 280 -17.76 11.22 -10.16
C THR A 280 -18.05 12.53 -10.91
N GLU A 281 -17.74 13.66 -10.31
CA GLU A 281 -17.87 14.97 -10.96
C GLU A 281 -16.95 15.06 -12.20
N LEU A 282 -15.69 14.63 -12.10
CA LEU A 282 -14.76 14.60 -13.23
C LEU A 282 -15.26 13.71 -14.38
N VAL A 283 -15.82 12.55 -14.07
CA VAL A 283 -16.45 11.66 -15.06
C VAL A 283 -17.59 12.35 -15.79
N ASN A 284 -18.46 13.04 -15.05
CA ASN A 284 -19.65 13.67 -15.59
C ASN A 284 -19.40 15.01 -16.30
N THR A 285 -18.22 15.62 -16.08
CA THR A 285 -17.87 16.94 -16.63
C THR A 285 -16.67 16.84 -17.58
N ARG A 286 -15.46 16.89 -17.04
CA ARG A 286 -14.20 16.93 -17.81
C ARG A 286 -14.00 15.71 -18.71
N TYR A 287 -14.41 14.53 -18.28
CA TYR A 287 -14.22 13.26 -18.97
C TYR A 287 -15.52 12.64 -19.52
N ALA A 288 -16.59 13.42 -19.60
CA ALA A 288 -17.89 12.91 -20.07
C ALA A 288 -17.83 12.30 -21.49
N ALA A 289 -17.05 12.86 -22.40
CA ALA A 289 -16.86 12.30 -23.73
C ALA A 289 -16.12 10.95 -23.69
N ALA A 290 -15.06 10.82 -22.88
CA ALA A 290 -14.35 9.56 -22.70
C ALA A 290 -15.22 8.51 -21.99
N ALA A 291 -16.04 8.93 -21.04
CA ALA A 291 -16.99 8.05 -20.35
C ALA A 291 -18.13 7.53 -21.27
N ALA A 292 -18.45 8.26 -22.34
CA ALA A 292 -19.43 7.87 -23.35
C ALA A 292 -18.81 7.07 -24.51
N ALA A 293 -17.48 6.97 -24.59
CA ALA A 293 -16.78 6.27 -25.67
C ALA A 293 -17.09 4.76 -25.62
N PRO A 294 -17.55 4.17 -26.72
CA PRO A 294 -17.93 2.75 -26.75
C PRO A 294 -16.74 1.79 -26.71
N ASP A 295 -15.55 2.29 -27.04
CA ASP A 295 -14.28 1.57 -27.07
C ASP A 295 -13.41 1.80 -25.81
N ALA A 296 -13.96 2.51 -24.82
CA ALA A 296 -13.28 2.70 -23.54
C ALA A 296 -13.02 1.34 -22.86
N VAL A 297 -11.75 1.06 -22.58
CA VAL A 297 -11.31 -0.22 -22.03
C VAL A 297 -11.71 -0.33 -20.57
N LYS A 298 -12.55 -1.31 -20.26
CA LYS A 298 -12.90 -1.65 -18.90
C LYS A 298 -12.00 -2.76 -18.37
N THR A 299 -11.83 -3.83 -19.16
CA THR A 299 -11.02 -5.00 -18.80
C THR A 299 -10.47 -5.67 -20.05
N THR A 300 -9.43 -6.47 -19.85
CA THR A 300 -8.83 -7.33 -20.86
C THR A 300 -8.92 -8.79 -20.43
N GLU A 301 -8.78 -9.72 -21.37
CA GLU A 301 -8.66 -11.15 -21.02
C GLU A 301 -7.40 -11.41 -20.18
N GLU A 302 -6.33 -10.67 -20.45
CA GLU A 302 -5.09 -10.77 -19.70
C GLU A 302 -5.29 -10.45 -18.21
N PHE A 303 -6.15 -9.48 -17.85
CA PHE A 303 -6.44 -9.13 -16.46
C PHE A 303 -6.84 -10.36 -15.63
N GLY A 304 -7.84 -11.10 -16.07
CA GLY A 304 -8.31 -12.30 -15.36
C GLY A 304 -7.20 -13.34 -15.19
N LEU A 305 -6.46 -13.59 -16.28
CA LEU A 305 -5.38 -14.57 -16.31
C LEU A 305 -4.22 -14.21 -15.37
N ARG A 306 -3.83 -12.93 -15.31
CA ARG A 306 -2.72 -12.47 -14.44
C ARG A 306 -3.14 -12.37 -12.97
N MET A 307 -4.38 -11.98 -12.73
CA MET A 307 -4.89 -11.78 -11.37
C MET A 307 -5.27 -13.08 -10.66
N ARG A 308 -5.60 -14.17 -11.38
CA ARG A 308 -6.14 -15.39 -10.78
C ARG A 308 -5.29 -15.97 -9.65
N THR A 309 -3.97 -15.98 -9.80
CA THR A 309 -3.07 -16.59 -8.83
C THR A 309 -2.99 -15.76 -7.55
N VAL A 310 -2.77 -14.44 -7.66
CA VAL A 310 -2.71 -13.56 -6.48
C VAL A 310 -4.05 -13.51 -5.76
N VAL A 311 -5.17 -13.56 -6.47
CA VAL A 311 -6.53 -13.61 -5.90
C VAL A 311 -6.71 -14.92 -5.11
N ARG A 312 -6.31 -16.07 -5.69
CA ARG A 312 -6.35 -17.38 -5.03
C ARG A 312 -5.48 -17.39 -3.76
N GLU A 313 -4.24 -16.91 -3.83
CA GLU A 313 -3.35 -16.85 -2.66
C GLU A 313 -3.87 -15.91 -1.58
N ASN A 314 -4.49 -14.79 -1.97
CA ASN A 314 -5.13 -13.89 -1.01
C ASN A 314 -6.36 -14.55 -0.34
N ALA A 315 -7.12 -15.36 -1.08
CA ALA A 315 -8.23 -16.11 -0.49
C ALA A 315 -7.75 -17.02 0.66
N LEU A 316 -6.58 -17.65 0.56
CA LEU A 316 -5.99 -18.41 1.64
C LEU A 316 -5.67 -17.54 2.87
N LEU A 317 -5.21 -16.30 2.67
CA LEU A 317 -5.01 -15.36 3.78
C LEU A 317 -6.34 -15.00 4.46
N ASP A 318 -7.39 -14.77 3.66
CA ASP A 318 -8.73 -14.49 4.16
C ASP A 318 -9.35 -15.70 4.89
N ILE A 319 -9.13 -16.93 4.40
CA ILE A 319 -9.52 -18.19 5.08
C ILE A 319 -8.87 -18.26 6.47
N ARG A 320 -7.57 -18.05 6.54
CA ARG A 320 -6.81 -18.09 7.81
C ARG A 320 -7.26 -17.02 8.80
N ALA A 321 -7.64 -15.85 8.29
CA ALA A 321 -8.20 -14.76 9.08
C ALA A 321 -9.69 -14.99 9.46
N GLY A 322 -10.34 -16.04 8.94
CA GLY A 322 -11.75 -16.35 9.19
C GLY A 322 -12.72 -15.49 8.39
N ARG A 323 -12.27 -14.80 7.36
CA ARG A 323 -13.10 -13.98 6.45
C ARG A 323 -13.69 -14.84 5.32
N PHE A 324 -14.47 -15.87 5.71
CA PHE A 324 -14.90 -16.93 4.82
C PHE A 324 -15.73 -16.46 3.61
N LYS A 325 -16.63 -15.50 3.79
CA LYS A 325 -17.45 -14.98 2.68
C LYS A 325 -16.57 -14.29 1.62
N LEU A 326 -15.59 -13.52 2.07
CA LEU A 326 -14.64 -12.85 1.16
C LEU A 326 -13.76 -13.86 0.44
N ALA A 327 -13.25 -14.85 1.18
CA ALA A 327 -12.43 -15.92 0.61
C ALA A 327 -13.20 -16.71 -0.44
N GLN A 328 -14.45 -17.08 -0.15
CA GLN A 328 -15.30 -17.80 -1.10
C GLN A 328 -15.51 -17.01 -2.38
N ALA A 329 -15.88 -15.71 -2.29
CA ALA A 329 -16.06 -14.89 -3.47
C ALA A 329 -14.79 -14.77 -4.34
N GLN A 330 -13.61 -14.76 -3.72
CA GLN A 330 -12.33 -14.79 -4.45
C GLN A 330 -12.12 -16.12 -5.16
N LEU A 331 -12.33 -17.24 -4.46
CA LEU A 331 -12.20 -18.57 -5.04
C LEU A 331 -13.20 -18.78 -6.19
N ASP A 332 -14.45 -18.30 -6.04
CA ASP A 332 -15.48 -18.39 -7.08
C ASP A 332 -15.07 -17.62 -8.35
N ARG A 333 -14.44 -16.45 -8.19
CA ARG A 333 -13.88 -15.70 -9.33
C ARG A 333 -12.74 -16.45 -10.02
N VAL A 334 -11.87 -17.10 -9.28
CA VAL A 334 -10.78 -17.92 -9.83
C VAL A 334 -11.34 -19.16 -10.51
N ALA A 335 -12.36 -19.81 -9.93
CA ALA A 335 -13.04 -20.96 -10.50
C ALA A 335 -13.67 -20.68 -11.88
N ALA A 336 -14.19 -19.46 -12.08
CA ALA A 336 -14.74 -19.04 -13.36
C ALA A 336 -13.67 -18.97 -14.47
N ILE A 337 -12.38 -18.80 -14.11
CA ILE A 337 -11.27 -18.70 -15.08
C ILE A 337 -10.55 -20.04 -15.21
N THR A 338 -10.24 -20.70 -14.10
CA THR A 338 -9.46 -21.94 -14.03
C THR A 338 -10.13 -22.97 -13.13
N PRO A 339 -11.27 -23.56 -13.54
CA PRO A 339 -12.05 -24.48 -12.70
C PRO A 339 -11.33 -25.80 -12.37
N LYS A 340 -10.27 -26.13 -13.09
CA LYS A 340 -9.48 -27.36 -12.90
C LYS A 340 -8.12 -27.10 -12.23
N ASP A 341 -7.98 -26.00 -11.47
CA ASP A 341 -6.78 -25.72 -10.71
C ASP A 341 -6.77 -26.56 -9.40
N PRO A 342 -5.83 -27.50 -9.19
CA PRO A 342 -5.81 -28.33 -7.98
C PRO A 342 -5.62 -27.50 -6.71
N THR A 343 -4.85 -26.40 -6.75
CA THR A 343 -4.66 -25.53 -5.58
C THR A 343 -5.93 -24.76 -5.22
N LEU A 344 -6.73 -24.37 -6.21
CA LEU A 344 -8.04 -23.78 -5.96
C LEU A 344 -8.93 -24.70 -5.14
N HIS A 345 -9.01 -25.97 -5.54
CA HIS A 345 -9.82 -26.96 -4.83
C HIS A 345 -9.25 -27.30 -3.44
N LEU A 346 -7.93 -27.33 -3.28
CA LEU A 346 -7.32 -27.43 -1.95
C LEU A 346 -7.81 -26.28 -1.04
N TYR A 347 -7.87 -25.05 -1.54
CA TYR A 347 -8.29 -23.89 -0.74
C TYR A 347 -9.79 -23.87 -0.47
N TYR A 348 -10.64 -24.35 -1.38
CA TYR A 348 -12.04 -24.61 -1.07
C TYR A 348 -12.19 -25.66 0.04
N GLY A 349 -11.42 -26.72 -0.02
CA GLY A 349 -11.38 -27.72 1.04
C GLY A 349 -11.00 -27.12 2.39
N ASP A 350 -9.95 -26.26 2.43
CA ASP A 350 -9.54 -25.55 3.64
C ASP A 350 -10.62 -24.57 4.15
N LEU A 351 -11.30 -23.86 3.24
CA LEU A 351 -12.41 -22.97 3.56
C LEU A 351 -13.53 -23.76 4.27
N TYR A 352 -14.03 -24.81 3.65
CA TYR A 352 -15.13 -25.61 4.21
C TYR A 352 -14.74 -26.34 5.48
N ARG A 353 -13.52 -26.87 5.56
CA ARG A 353 -13.00 -27.49 6.78
C ARG A 353 -13.00 -26.53 7.97
N LEU A 354 -12.55 -25.28 7.77
CA LEU A 354 -12.54 -24.27 8.83
C LEU A 354 -13.93 -23.75 9.15
N GLN A 355 -14.84 -23.69 8.19
CA GLN A 355 -16.26 -23.39 8.42
C GLN A 355 -16.92 -24.51 9.26
N SER A 356 -16.66 -25.79 8.93
CA SER A 356 -17.13 -26.93 9.72
C SER A 356 -16.69 -26.84 11.18
N GLN A 357 -15.42 -26.49 11.43
CA GLN A 357 -14.89 -26.35 12.80
C GLN A 357 -15.55 -25.21 13.60
N ARG A 358 -16.08 -24.20 12.93
CA ARG A 358 -16.73 -23.03 13.55
C ARG A 358 -18.25 -23.06 13.48
N ALA A 359 -18.82 -24.06 12.81
CA ALA A 359 -20.27 -24.23 12.69
C ALA A 359 -20.92 -24.47 14.06
N ARG A 360 -22.07 -23.84 14.27
CA ARG A 360 -22.84 -23.96 15.53
C ARG A 360 -23.83 -25.13 15.52
N SER A 361 -24.37 -25.44 14.34
CA SER A 361 -25.28 -26.57 14.17
C SER A 361 -24.54 -27.82 13.72
N VAL A 362 -25.06 -29.01 14.07
CA VAL A 362 -24.51 -30.28 13.60
C VAL A 362 -24.69 -30.43 12.09
N ALA A 363 -25.85 -30.03 11.57
CA ALA A 363 -26.14 -30.11 10.14
C ALA A 363 -25.13 -29.25 9.32
N ASP A 364 -24.89 -27.99 9.70
CA ASP A 364 -23.91 -27.16 9.01
C ASP A 364 -22.50 -27.74 9.10
N LYS A 365 -22.14 -28.30 10.26
CA LYS A 365 -20.86 -28.97 10.46
C LYS A 365 -20.65 -30.14 9.50
N ASP A 366 -21.66 -30.97 9.34
CA ASP A 366 -21.60 -32.15 8.48
C ASP A 366 -21.61 -31.76 7.01
N ASP A 367 -22.42 -30.78 6.61
CA ASP A 367 -22.45 -30.24 5.25
C ASP A 367 -21.11 -29.63 4.84
N PHE A 368 -20.52 -28.80 5.70
CA PHE A 368 -19.19 -28.23 5.43
C PHE A 368 -18.09 -29.31 5.43
N ALA A 369 -18.15 -30.30 6.31
CA ALA A 369 -17.18 -31.39 6.31
C ALA A 369 -17.26 -32.24 5.02
N LYS A 370 -18.47 -32.46 4.51
CA LYS A 370 -18.70 -33.14 3.22
C LYS A 370 -18.11 -32.32 2.06
N ASN A 371 -18.43 -31.04 1.99
CA ASN A 371 -17.88 -30.16 0.96
C ASN A 371 -16.35 -30.08 1.01
N ALA A 372 -15.76 -30.05 2.21
CA ALA A 372 -14.31 -30.10 2.37
C ALA A 372 -13.72 -31.38 1.77
N LEU A 373 -14.34 -32.52 2.05
CA LEU A 373 -13.89 -33.81 1.52
C LEU A 373 -13.96 -33.85 0.00
N GLU A 374 -15.09 -33.46 -0.59
CA GLU A 374 -15.29 -33.44 -2.04
C GLU A 374 -14.23 -32.56 -2.75
N HIS A 375 -13.92 -31.41 -2.19
CA HIS A 375 -12.92 -30.53 -2.77
C HIS A 375 -11.49 -31.03 -2.61
N TYR A 376 -11.13 -31.67 -1.50
CA TYR A 376 -9.81 -32.29 -1.37
C TYR A 376 -9.65 -33.51 -2.28
N GLU A 377 -10.68 -34.34 -2.44
CA GLU A 377 -10.69 -35.46 -3.38
C GLU A 377 -10.54 -34.97 -4.83
N LEU A 378 -11.26 -33.90 -5.19
CA LEU A 378 -11.14 -33.28 -6.52
C LEU A 378 -9.72 -32.71 -6.75
N SER A 379 -9.15 -32.02 -5.76
CA SER A 379 -7.77 -31.53 -5.82
C SER A 379 -6.76 -32.65 -6.04
N ALA A 380 -6.88 -33.75 -5.28
CA ALA A 380 -6.03 -34.93 -5.40
C ALA A 380 -6.20 -35.65 -6.75
N GLY A 381 -7.42 -35.64 -7.30
CA GLY A 381 -7.72 -36.21 -8.62
C GLY A 381 -7.19 -35.38 -9.76
N LEU A 382 -7.21 -34.05 -9.65
CA LEU A 382 -6.68 -33.13 -10.67
C LEU A 382 -5.15 -33.16 -10.76
N ASP A 383 -4.48 -33.34 -9.62
CA ASP A 383 -3.04 -33.53 -9.58
C ASP A 383 -2.64 -34.60 -8.54
N PRO A 384 -2.50 -35.87 -8.96
CA PRO A 384 -2.07 -36.96 -8.07
C PRO A 384 -0.66 -36.85 -7.52
N THR A 385 0.14 -35.85 -7.97
CA THR A 385 1.50 -35.58 -7.48
C THR A 385 1.54 -34.41 -6.47
N PHE A 386 0.41 -33.74 -6.25
CA PHE A 386 0.28 -32.67 -5.29
C PHE A 386 0.08 -33.24 -3.87
N PRO A 387 1.05 -33.08 -2.93
CA PRO A 387 1.00 -33.79 -1.65
C PRO A 387 -0.08 -33.27 -0.68
N ASP A 388 -0.34 -31.95 -0.69
CA ASP A 388 -1.14 -31.29 0.35
C ASP A 388 -2.60 -31.79 0.44
N PRO A 389 -3.33 -32.08 -0.66
CA PRO A 389 -4.66 -32.69 -0.58
C PRO A 389 -4.66 -34.02 0.16
N PHE A 390 -3.68 -34.89 -0.08
CA PHE A 390 -3.58 -36.19 0.60
C PHE A 390 -3.34 -36.04 2.11
N ARG A 391 -2.57 -35.03 2.50
CA ARG A 391 -2.42 -34.70 3.92
C ARG A 391 -3.75 -34.32 4.57
N GLN A 392 -4.51 -33.47 3.92
CA GLN A 392 -5.83 -33.03 4.44
C GLN A 392 -6.86 -34.16 4.45
N LEU A 393 -6.89 -34.97 3.40
CA LEU A 393 -7.73 -36.18 3.32
C LEU A 393 -7.40 -37.16 4.46
N GLY A 394 -6.11 -37.42 4.72
CA GLY A 394 -5.68 -38.25 5.82
C GLY A 394 -6.24 -37.81 7.16
N PHE A 395 -6.20 -36.52 7.45
CA PHE A 395 -6.77 -35.97 8.69
C PHE A 395 -8.29 -36.03 8.73
N LEU A 396 -8.98 -35.77 7.63
CA LEU A 396 -10.46 -35.89 7.60
C LEU A 396 -10.93 -37.32 7.79
N TYR A 397 -10.35 -38.29 7.09
CA TYR A 397 -10.69 -39.71 7.26
C TYR A 397 -10.36 -40.22 8.67
N TYR A 398 -9.23 -39.78 9.24
CA TYR A 398 -8.89 -40.10 10.63
C TYR A 398 -9.97 -39.60 11.61
N GLN A 399 -10.45 -38.36 11.44
CA GLN A 399 -11.54 -37.80 12.26
C GLN A 399 -12.86 -38.56 12.08
N GLN A 400 -13.13 -39.06 10.88
CA GLN A 400 -14.30 -39.88 10.55
C GLN A 400 -14.17 -41.31 11.01
N LYS A 401 -13.04 -41.71 11.60
CA LYS A 401 -12.71 -43.10 12.00
C LYS A 401 -12.63 -44.07 10.81
N ASP A 402 -12.38 -43.59 9.62
CA ASP A 402 -12.11 -44.39 8.43
C ASP A 402 -10.60 -44.70 8.36
N ALA A 403 -10.21 -45.75 9.08
CA ALA A 403 -8.79 -46.06 9.25
C ALA A 403 -8.11 -46.47 7.94
N GLU A 404 -8.83 -47.13 7.02
CA GLU A 404 -8.27 -47.57 5.75
C GLU A 404 -7.93 -46.37 4.85
N ARG A 405 -8.91 -45.50 4.57
CA ARG A 405 -8.69 -44.33 3.73
C ARG A 405 -7.72 -43.33 4.36
N ALA A 406 -7.74 -43.16 5.69
CA ALA A 406 -6.77 -42.32 6.39
C ALA A 406 -5.33 -42.78 6.18
N ARG A 407 -5.10 -44.11 6.32
CA ARG A 407 -3.78 -44.72 6.14
C ARG A 407 -3.28 -44.56 4.71
N ASP A 408 -4.11 -44.80 3.71
CA ASP A 408 -3.74 -44.69 2.31
C ASP A 408 -3.39 -43.26 1.94
N ALA A 409 -4.19 -42.30 2.39
CA ALA A 409 -3.92 -40.86 2.17
C ALA A 409 -2.61 -40.43 2.84
N PHE A 410 -2.35 -40.79 4.09
CA PHE A 410 -1.09 -40.46 4.77
C PHE A 410 0.12 -41.12 4.13
N LYS A 411 0.02 -42.39 3.71
CA LYS A 411 1.08 -43.10 2.96
C LYS A 411 1.40 -42.36 1.64
N LYS A 412 0.35 -41.99 0.91
CA LYS A 412 0.52 -41.21 -0.35
C LYS A 412 1.19 -39.86 -0.11
N TYR A 413 0.77 -39.11 0.92
CA TYR A 413 1.41 -37.85 1.31
C TYR A 413 2.91 -38.04 1.59
N LEU A 414 3.28 -39.00 2.44
CA LEU A 414 4.68 -39.26 2.78
C LEU A 414 5.52 -39.76 1.61
N ALA A 415 4.92 -40.49 0.67
CA ALA A 415 5.58 -40.92 -0.56
C ALA A 415 5.91 -39.73 -1.46
N LEU A 416 5.00 -38.74 -1.53
CA LEU A 416 5.21 -37.52 -2.32
C LEU A 416 6.12 -36.51 -1.64
N LYS A 417 6.13 -36.47 -0.29
CA LYS A 417 6.89 -35.50 0.51
C LYS A 417 7.51 -36.15 1.75
N PRO A 418 8.54 -36.99 1.58
CA PRO A 418 9.13 -37.79 2.68
C PRO A 418 9.82 -36.94 3.75
N ASP A 419 10.27 -35.76 3.40
CA ASP A 419 10.97 -34.77 4.22
C ASP A 419 10.05 -33.65 4.74
N ALA A 420 8.72 -33.84 4.67
CA ALA A 420 7.76 -32.86 5.19
C ALA A 420 8.02 -32.55 6.68
N LEU A 421 7.85 -31.30 7.07
CA LEU A 421 8.07 -30.85 8.45
C LEU A 421 7.25 -31.65 9.50
N ASP A 422 6.11 -32.17 9.10
CA ASP A 422 5.21 -32.97 9.92
C ASP A 422 5.31 -34.49 9.64
N ALA A 423 6.25 -34.93 8.82
CA ALA A 423 6.38 -36.34 8.44
C ALA A 423 6.51 -37.28 9.64
N LYS A 424 7.21 -36.88 10.71
CA LYS A 424 7.29 -37.65 11.96
C LYS A 424 5.92 -37.86 12.59
N ARG A 425 5.13 -36.80 12.71
CA ARG A 425 3.78 -36.82 13.26
C ARG A 425 2.83 -37.71 12.44
N ILE A 426 2.92 -37.59 11.11
CA ILE A 426 2.10 -38.44 10.23
C ILE A 426 2.44 -39.94 10.40
N ARG A 427 3.73 -40.29 10.58
CA ARG A 427 4.10 -41.70 10.89
C ARG A 427 3.54 -42.17 12.23
N GLU A 428 3.45 -41.33 13.24
CA GLU A 428 2.81 -41.64 14.52
C GLU A 428 1.30 -42.01 14.32
N TYR A 429 0.56 -41.21 13.52
CA TYR A 429 -0.82 -41.53 13.16
C TYR A 429 -0.93 -42.85 12.39
N LEU A 430 -0.01 -43.15 11.49
CA LEU A 430 -0.01 -44.44 10.77
C LEU A 430 0.14 -45.64 11.72
N VAL A 431 1.00 -45.54 12.75
CA VAL A 431 1.14 -46.58 13.78
C VAL A 431 -0.14 -46.74 14.61
N GLU A 432 -0.85 -45.66 14.92
CA GLU A 432 -2.14 -45.71 15.61
C GLU A 432 -3.21 -46.41 14.76
N LEU A 433 -3.23 -46.17 13.45
CA LEU A 433 -4.18 -46.74 12.49
C LEU A 433 -3.93 -48.23 12.18
N GLU A 434 -2.80 -48.80 12.59
CA GLU A 434 -2.46 -50.22 12.45
C GLU A 434 -2.88 -51.07 13.67
N ARG A 435 -3.28 -50.41 14.76
CA ARG A 435 -3.77 -51.05 15.99
C ARG A 435 -5.27 -51.26 15.97
#